data_3db38628f4bd9369358ae299dc6c29ec
#
_entry.id   3db38628f4bd9369358ae299dc6c29ec
#
_cell.length_a   1.000
_cell.length_b   1.000
_cell.length_c   1.000
_cell.angle_alpha   90.00
_cell.angle_beta   90.00
_cell.angle_gamma   90.00
#
_symmetry.space_group_name_H-M   'P 1'
#
loop_
_entity.id
_entity.type
_entity.pdbx_description
1 polymer ?
#
loop_
_entity_poly.entity_id
_entity_poly.type
_entity_poly.pdbx_seq_one_letter_code
_entity_poly.pdbx_strand_id
1 'polypeptide(L)'
;MARSIIAVIASYIIMFVLNFLCFVTLYAVVGPDQAFRPLSYLASNRWIAMSLACIFVTGIIAGLICAAIAGGGRAPLALAIVVIVLGVLLAIPALMKARANANLIRPGAVPQMEAAQKAYWPVWTPFAFPFVSAVGVLIGGRLKKR
;
A
#
# COMPACT_ATOMS: atom_id res chain seq x y z
N MET A 1 -22.81 4.57 15.96
CA MET A 1 -22.52 3.64 14.84
C MET A 1 -22.15 4.39 13.55
N ALA A 2 -22.97 5.32 13.05
CA ALA A 2 -22.67 6.08 11.81
C ALA A 2 -21.30 6.76 11.81
N ARG A 3 -20.91 7.42 12.89
CA ARG A 3 -19.61 8.09 13.04
C ARG A 3 -18.42 7.14 12.86
N SER A 4 -18.51 5.91 13.38
CA SER A 4 -17.44 4.91 13.21
C SER A 4 -17.34 4.40 11.76
N ILE A 5 -18.46 4.24 11.08
CA ILE A 5 -18.49 3.84 9.67
C ILE A 5 -17.88 4.93 8.80
N ILE A 6 -18.29 6.18 9.00
CA ILE A 6 -17.72 7.33 8.29
C ILE A 6 -16.21 7.42 8.53
N ALA A 7 -15.76 7.23 9.79
CA ALA A 7 -14.35 7.24 10.14
C ALA A 7 -13.55 6.19 9.36
N VAL A 8 -14.06 4.96 9.25
CA VAL A 8 -13.41 3.87 8.53
C VAL A 8 -13.32 4.19 7.03
N ILE A 9 -14.44 4.59 6.41
CA ILE A 9 -14.49 4.90 4.98
C ILE A 9 -13.57 6.08 4.65
N ALA A 10 -13.69 7.19 5.37
CA ALA A 10 -12.88 8.38 5.15
C ALA A 10 -11.39 8.08 5.32
N SER A 11 -11.01 7.36 6.39
CA SER A 11 -9.62 7.01 6.64
C SER A 11 -9.05 6.04 5.60
N TYR A 12 -9.87 5.12 5.08
CA TYR A 12 -9.46 4.23 4.00
C TYR A 12 -9.19 5.00 2.71
N ILE A 13 -10.07 5.94 2.35
CA ILE A 13 -9.88 6.81 1.17
C ILE A 13 -8.63 7.67 1.32
N ILE A 14 -8.43 8.30 2.48
CA ILE A 14 -7.23 9.10 2.76
C ILE A 14 -5.97 8.24 2.67
N MET A 15 -5.98 7.03 3.24
CA MET A 15 -4.86 6.09 3.15
C MET A 15 -4.54 5.72 1.70
N PHE A 16 -5.57 5.49 0.88
CA PHE A 16 -5.40 5.18 -0.54
C PHE A 16 -4.74 6.35 -1.29
N VAL A 17 -5.22 7.58 -1.08
CA VAL A 17 -4.66 8.79 -1.69
C VAL A 17 -3.21 9.01 -1.24
N LEU A 18 -2.93 8.87 0.06
CA LEU A 18 -1.57 9.01 0.59
C LEU A 18 -0.62 7.96 0.02
N ASN A 19 -1.05 6.70 -0.09
CA ASN A 19 -0.25 5.66 -0.73
C ASN A 19 0.03 5.98 -2.19
N PHE A 20 -0.99 6.41 -2.95
CA PHE A 20 -0.83 6.80 -4.34
C PHE A 20 0.21 7.91 -4.48
N LEU A 21 0.08 9.00 -3.73
CA LEU A 21 1.03 10.12 -3.74
C LEU A 21 2.44 9.67 -3.33
N CYS A 22 2.55 8.83 -2.30
CA CYS A 22 3.82 8.30 -1.84
C CYS A 22 4.51 7.47 -2.92
N PHE A 23 3.80 6.58 -3.60
CA PHE A 23 4.36 5.77 -4.70
C PHE A 23 4.76 6.60 -5.91
N VAL A 24 3.95 7.60 -6.28
CA VAL A 24 4.28 8.53 -7.38
C VAL A 24 5.56 9.29 -7.06
N THR A 25 5.65 9.88 -5.87
CA THR A 25 6.83 10.64 -5.43
C THR A 25 8.06 9.73 -5.32
N LEU A 26 7.90 8.55 -4.73
CA LEU A 26 8.98 7.59 -4.58
C LEU A 26 9.55 7.15 -5.94
N TYR A 27 8.67 6.87 -6.92
CA TYR A 27 9.10 6.52 -8.27
C TYR A 27 9.83 7.67 -8.97
N ALA A 28 9.35 8.90 -8.80
CA ALA A 28 9.98 10.08 -9.38
C ALA A 28 11.39 10.34 -8.82
N VAL A 29 11.60 10.05 -7.52
CA VAL A 29 12.89 10.25 -6.85
C VAL A 29 13.87 9.11 -7.11
N VAL A 30 13.39 7.87 -7.05
CA VAL A 30 14.22 6.65 -7.11
C VAL A 30 14.56 6.28 -8.57
N GLY A 31 13.63 6.54 -9.48
CA GLY A 31 13.75 6.20 -10.89
C GLY A 31 13.53 4.71 -11.20
N PRO A 32 13.34 4.38 -12.50
CA PRO A 32 13.01 3.03 -12.94
C PRO A 32 14.13 2.02 -12.69
N ASP A 33 15.40 2.44 -12.77
CA ASP A 33 16.54 1.53 -12.66
C ASP A 33 16.77 1.00 -11.25
N GLN A 34 16.33 1.75 -10.24
CA GLN A 34 16.35 1.29 -8.85
C GLN A 34 15.03 0.65 -8.42
N ALA A 35 13.92 1.01 -9.06
CA ALA A 35 12.61 0.44 -8.78
C ALA A 35 12.48 -0.99 -9.29
N PHE A 36 13.15 -1.35 -10.39
CA PHE A 36 13.06 -2.65 -11.03
C PHE A 36 14.41 -3.38 -11.06
N ARG A 37 14.34 -4.71 -11.22
CA ARG A 37 15.51 -5.50 -11.55
C ARG A 37 15.96 -5.23 -12.98
N PRO A 38 17.27 -5.41 -13.30
CA PRO A 38 17.76 -5.22 -14.67
C PRO A 38 16.96 -6.05 -15.69
N LEU A 39 16.62 -5.43 -16.82
CA LEU A 39 15.88 -6.04 -17.92
C LEU A 39 14.52 -6.66 -17.56
N SER A 40 13.94 -6.33 -16.39
CA SER A 40 12.68 -6.90 -15.91
C SER A 40 11.78 -5.80 -15.33
N TYR A 41 10.47 -6.07 -15.31
CA TYR A 41 9.49 -5.27 -14.58
C TYR A 41 9.25 -5.79 -13.14
N LEU A 42 10.04 -6.75 -12.68
CA LEU A 42 9.99 -7.25 -11.32
C LEU A 42 10.52 -6.18 -10.36
N ALA A 43 9.73 -5.87 -9.34
CA ALA A 43 10.12 -4.93 -8.30
C ALA A 43 11.44 -5.34 -7.62
N SER A 44 12.35 -4.37 -7.47
CA SER A 44 13.62 -4.59 -6.78
C SER A 44 13.42 -4.70 -5.27
N ASN A 45 14.38 -5.32 -4.57
CA ASN A 45 14.32 -5.44 -3.11
C ASN A 45 14.32 -4.07 -2.42
N ARG A 46 15.04 -3.08 -2.99
CA ARG A 46 15.03 -1.69 -2.49
C ARG A 46 13.65 -1.07 -2.62
N TRP A 47 13.02 -1.23 -3.78
CA TRP A 47 11.66 -0.74 -4.01
C TRP A 47 10.65 -1.37 -3.06
N ILE A 48 10.74 -2.68 -2.84
CA ILE A 48 9.89 -3.39 -1.88
C ILE A 48 10.04 -2.84 -0.47
N ALA A 49 11.29 -2.67 0.00
CA ALA A 49 11.56 -2.14 1.33
C ALA A 49 11.01 -0.72 1.53
N MET A 50 11.23 0.18 0.54
CA MET A 50 10.70 1.54 0.58
C MET A 50 9.17 1.55 0.51
N SER A 51 8.58 0.69 -0.30
CA SER A 51 7.13 0.53 -0.40
C SER A 51 6.50 0.06 0.92
N LEU A 52 7.13 -0.91 1.58
CA LEU A 52 6.68 -1.38 2.90
C LEU A 52 6.75 -0.27 3.95
N ALA A 53 7.82 0.53 3.95
CA ALA A 53 7.95 1.68 4.83
C ALA A 53 6.85 2.73 4.56
N CYS A 54 6.59 3.06 3.29
CA CYS A 54 5.51 3.95 2.88
C CYS A 54 4.15 3.46 3.39
N ILE A 55 3.82 2.20 3.11
CA ILE A 55 2.55 1.59 3.49
C ILE A 55 2.38 1.56 5.02
N PHE A 56 3.45 1.31 5.75
CA PHE A 56 3.44 1.33 7.21
C PHE A 56 3.15 2.73 7.76
N VAL A 57 3.85 3.75 7.26
CA VAL A 57 3.67 5.16 7.69
C VAL A 57 2.27 5.67 7.34
N THR A 58 1.78 5.42 6.12
CA THR A 58 0.43 5.81 5.71
C THR A 58 -0.63 5.08 6.50
N GLY A 59 -0.38 3.83 6.89
CA GLY A 59 -1.23 3.07 7.83
C GLY A 59 -1.32 3.74 9.20
N ILE A 60 -0.20 4.20 9.77
CA ILE A 60 -0.19 4.92 11.05
C ILE A 60 -1.02 6.21 10.94
N ILE A 61 -0.83 6.99 9.88
CA ILE A 61 -1.58 8.22 9.66
C ILE A 61 -3.08 7.92 9.55
N ALA A 62 -3.46 6.92 8.76
CA ALA A 62 -4.86 6.52 8.60
C ALA A 62 -5.48 6.05 9.92
N GLY A 63 -4.74 5.31 10.73
CA GLY A 63 -5.17 4.87 12.06
C GLY A 63 -5.40 6.02 13.02
N LEU A 64 -4.50 7.02 13.03
CA LEU A 64 -4.65 8.25 13.80
C LEU A 64 -5.90 9.03 13.39
N ILE A 65 -6.11 9.23 12.09
CA ILE A 65 -7.27 9.94 11.53
C ILE A 65 -8.56 9.20 11.88
N CYS A 66 -8.57 7.87 11.71
CA CYS A 66 -9.71 7.02 12.04
C CYS A 66 -10.11 7.16 13.52
N ALA A 67 -9.13 7.10 14.42
CA ALA A 67 -9.37 7.28 15.85
C ALA A 67 -9.84 8.70 16.18
N ALA A 68 -9.32 9.72 15.49
CA ALA A 68 -9.70 11.12 15.67
C ALA A 68 -11.17 11.36 15.25
N ILE A 69 -11.55 10.89 14.06
CA ILE A 69 -12.92 11.04 13.54
C ILE A 69 -13.91 10.24 14.39
N ALA A 70 -13.59 9.01 14.74
CA ALA A 70 -14.47 8.13 15.52
C ALA A 70 -14.66 8.60 16.98
N GLY A 71 -13.72 9.39 17.50
CA GLY A 71 -13.71 9.78 18.92
C GLY A 71 -13.27 8.65 19.85
N GLY A 72 -12.51 7.67 19.34
CA GLY A 72 -12.07 6.48 20.06
C GLY A 72 -12.84 5.20 19.68
N GLY A 73 -12.76 4.18 20.54
CA GLY A 73 -13.47 2.92 20.32
C GLY A 73 -12.73 1.91 19.41
N ARG A 74 -13.51 1.09 18.70
CA ARG A 74 -13.00 -0.03 17.88
C ARG A 74 -12.85 0.31 16.39
N ALA A 75 -13.05 1.57 15.99
CA ALA A 75 -12.99 1.97 14.58
C ALA A 75 -11.63 1.69 13.92
N PRO A 76 -10.45 1.94 14.53
CA PRO A 76 -9.18 1.56 13.93
C PRO A 76 -9.02 0.05 13.75
N LEU A 77 -9.61 -0.78 14.63
CA LEU A 77 -9.63 -2.23 14.46
C LEU A 77 -10.47 -2.63 13.25
N ALA A 78 -11.65 -2.02 13.10
CA ALA A 78 -12.50 -2.24 11.94
C ALA A 78 -11.79 -1.81 10.64
N LEU A 79 -11.09 -0.67 10.64
CA LEU A 79 -10.28 -0.23 9.51
C LEU A 79 -9.18 -1.25 9.19
N ALA A 80 -8.46 -1.77 10.18
CA ALA A 80 -7.41 -2.77 9.98
C ALA A 80 -7.97 -4.06 9.34
N ILE A 81 -9.15 -4.52 9.78
CA ILE A 81 -9.82 -5.68 9.19
C ILE A 81 -10.20 -5.41 7.73
N VAL A 82 -10.78 -4.26 7.44
CA VAL A 82 -11.14 -3.84 6.06
C VAL A 82 -9.90 -3.82 5.17
N VAL A 83 -8.79 -3.26 5.65
CA VAL A 83 -7.51 -3.20 4.92
C VAL A 83 -6.98 -4.60 4.59
N ILE A 84 -7.04 -5.53 5.56
CA ILE A 84 -6.60 -6.92 5.34
C ILE A 84 -7.51 -7.60 4.32
N VAL A 85 -8.82 -7.55 4.50
CA VAL A 85 -9.79 -8.22 3.62
C VAL A 85 -9.68 -7.71 2.19
N LEU A 86 -9.75 -6.40 1.99
CA LEU A 86 -9.63 -5.81 0.66
C LEU A 86 -8.25 -6.02 0.05
N GLY A 87 -7.19 -5.93 0.85
CA GLY A 87 -5.82 -6.15 0.38
C GLY A 87 -5.57 -7.59 -0.07
N VAL A 88 -6.08 -8.58 0.66
CA VAL A 88 -6.00 -9.99 0.25
C VAL A 88 -6.82 -10.26 -1.01
N LEU A 89 -8.01 -9.67 -1.13
CA LEU A 89 -8.82 -9.78 -2.36
C LEU A 89 -8.09 -9.16 -3.56
N LEU A 90 -7.44 -8.02 -3.39
CA LEU A 90 -6.66 -7.35 -4.44
C LEU A 90 -5.33 -8.04 -4.74
N ALA A 91 -4.84 -8.90 -3.85
CA ALA A 91 -3.65 -9.71 -4.13
C ALA A 91 -3.88 -10.72 -5.26
N ILE A 92 -5.12 -11.20 -5.47
CA ILE A 92 -5.46 -12.15 -6.52
C ILE A 92 -5.17 -11.57 -7.91
N PRO A 93 -5.74 -10.42 -8.34
CA PRO A 93 -5.41 -9.83 -9.63
C PRO A 93 -3.95 -9.41 -9.73
N ALA A 94 -3.29 -9.03 -8.62
CA ALA A 94 -1.86 -8.75 -8.61
C ALA A 94 -1.01 -9.98 -8.97
N LEU A 95 -1.40 -11.17 -8.50
CA LEU A 95 -0.75 -12.43 -8.87
C LEU A 95 -0.99 -12.81 -10.33
N MET A 96 -2.19 -12.59 -10.85
CA MET A 96 -2.50 -12.83 -12.27
C MET A 96 -1.64 -11.92 -13.16
N LYS A 97 -1.52 -10.65 -12.79
CA LYS A 97 -0.65 -9.68 -13.46
C LYS A 97 0.82 -10.10 -13.40
N ALA A 98 1.29 -10.58 -12.25
CA ALA A 98 2.66 -11.07 -12.11
C ALA A 98 2.97 -12.22 -13.06
N ARG A 99 2.04 -13.16 -13.21
CA ARG A 99 2.18 -14.28 -14.16
C ARG A 99 2.18 -13.81 -15.61
N ALA A 100 1.31 -12.88 -15.97
CA ALA A 100 1.20 -12.34 -17.33
C ALA A 100 2.45 -11.54 -17.72
N ASN A 101 3.06 -10.81 -16.80
CA ASN A 101 4.16 -9.89 -17.08
C ASN A 101 5.56 -10.49 -16.79
N ALA A 102 5.64 -11.71 -16.26
CA ALA A 102 6.90 -12.33 -15.84
C ALA A 102 7.96 -12.43 -16.96
N ASN A 103 7.51 -12.58 -18.20
CA ASN A 103 8.38 -12.74 -19.38
C ASN A 103 8.64 -11.43 -20.14
N LEU A 104 8.09 -10.30 -19.66
CA LEU A 104 8.30 -9.00 -20.32
C LEU A 104 9.71 -8.48 -20.05
N ILE A 105 10.39 -8.07 -21.12
CA ILE A 105 11.72 -7.45 -21.04
C ILE A 105 11.52 -5.93 -20.99
N ARG A 106 12.15 -5.29 -20.02
CA ARG A 106 12.17 -3.83 -19.90
C ARG A 106 13.26 -3.23 -20.79
N PRO A 107 12.94 -2.36 -21.75
CA PRO A 107 13.92 -1.80 -22.69
C PRO A 107 14.83 -0.69 -22.12
N GLY A 108 14.83 -0.47 -20.81
CA GLY A 108 15.58 0.59 -20.14
C GLY A 108 14.71 1.48 -19.28
N ALA A 109 14.92 2.80 -19.30
CA ALA A 109 14.09 3.75 -18.59
C ALA A 109 12.68 3.77 -19.20
N VAL A 110 11.65 3.60 -18.36
CA VAL A 110 10.25 3.59 -18.78
C VAL A 110 9.45 4.66 -18.05
N PRO A 111 8.45 5.28 -18.72
CA PRO A 111 7.54 6.24 -18.10
C PRO A 111 6.79 5.59 -16.92
N GLN A 112 6.39 6.41 -15.95
CA GLN A 112 5.67 5.95 -14.77
C GLN A 112 4.39 5.19 -15.10
N MET A 113 3.65 5.61 -16.12
CA MET A 113 2.41 4.96 -16.55
C MET A 113 2.69 3.54 -17.08
N GLU A 114 3.71 3.37 -17.87
CA GLU A 114 4.13 2.05 -18.38
C GLU A 114 4.62 1.15 -17.23
N ALA A 115 5.41 1.72 -16.33
CA ALA A 115 5.86 1.04 -15.13
C ALA A 115 4.69 0.54 -14.28
N ALA A 116 3.69 1.41 -14.03
CA ALA A 116 2.50 1.06 -13.27
C ALA A 116 1.68 -0.08 -13.92
N GLN A 117 1.60 -0.10 -15.26
CA GLN A 117 0.87 -1.13 -16.00
C GLN A 117 1.62 -2.47 -16.04
N LYS A 118 2.94 -2.46 -16.23
CA LYS A 118 3.74 -3.67 -16.45
C LYS A 118 4.44 -4.20 -15.21
N ALA A 119 4.67 -3.37 -14.19
CA ALA A 119 5.30 -3.75 -12.94
C ALA A 119 4.56 -4.90 -12.27
N TYR A 120 5.34 -5.82 -11.71
CA TYR A 120 4.83 -6.91 -10.89
C TYR A 120 5.72 -7.14 -9.67
N TRP A 121 5.14 -7.79 -8.66
CA TRP A 121 5.75 -8.03 -7.37
C TRP A 121 6.05 -9.50 -7.15
N PRO A 122 7.04 -9.85 -6.32
CA PRO A 122 7.17 -11.22 -5.83
C PRO A 122 5.87 -11.71 -5.21
N VAL A 123 5.57 -12.99 -5.36
CA VAL A 123 4.28 -13.61 -4.98
C VAL A 123 3.84 -13.31 -3.54
N TRP A 124 4.78 -13.20 -2.60
CA TRP A 124 4.51 -12.93 -1.19
C TRP A 124 4.16 -11.47 -0.89
N THR A 125 4.65 -10.54 -1.69
CA THR A 125 4.57 -9.09 -1.43
C THR A 125 3.14 -8.55 -1.40
N PRO A 126 2.23 -8.91 -2.35
CA PRO A 126 0.84 -8.45 -2.32
C PRO A 126 0.09 -8.89 -1.05
N PHE A 127 0.50 -10.00 -0.45
CA PHE A 127 -0.09 -10.45 0.83
C PHE A 127 0.55 -9.73 2.03
N ALA A 128 1.84 -9.43 1.99
CA ALA A 128 2.52 -8.71 3.07
C ALA A 128 2.00 -7.27 3.25
N PHE A 129 1.69 -6.58 2.17
CA PHE A 129 1.25 -5.18 2.20
C PHE A 129 0.04 -4.92 3.10
N PRO A 130 -1.07 -5.67 3.00
CA PRO A 130 -2.22 -5.45 3.88
C PRO A 130 -1.92 -5.67 5.36
N PHE A 131 -1.09 -6.66 5.68
CA PHE A 131 -0.72 -6.93 7.08
C PHE A 131 0.14 -5.81 7.67
N VAL A 132 1.15 -5.36 6.93
CA VAL A 132 2.01 -4.24 7.35
C VAL A 132 1.19 -2.95 7.52
N SER A 133 0.28 -2.67 6.58
CA SER A 133 -0.63 -1.53 6.67
C SER A 133 -1.55 -1.63 7.89
N ALA A 134 -2.14 -2.80 8.14
CA ALA A 134 -3.02 -3.03 9.29
C ALA A 134 -2.30 -2.84 10.62
N VAL A 135 -1.04 -3.30 10.74
CA VAL A 135 -0.20 -3.04 11.93
C VAL A 135 0.00 -1.53 12.11
N GLY A 136 0.31 -0.80 11.04
CA GLY A 136 0.41 0.66 11.07
C GLY A 136 -0.89 1.31 11.56
N VAL A 137 -2.05 0.90 11.03
CA VAL A 137 -3.37 1.41 11.43
C VAL A 137 -3.64 1.17 12.93
N LEU A 138 -3.31 -0.01 13.44
CA LEU A 138 -3.50 -0.32 14.86
C LEU A 138 -2.60 0.51 15.77
N ILE A 139 -1.34 0.72 15.36
CA ILE A 139 -0.41 1.59 16.09
C ILE A 139 -0.93 3.03 16.10
N GLY A 140 -1.30 3.58 14.93
CA GLY A 140 -1.86 4.91 14.80
C GLY A 140 -3.12 5.10 15.66
N GLY A 141 -4.02 4.12 15.64
CA GLY A 141 -5.21 4.12 16.46
C GLY A 141 -4.95 4.12 17.97
N ARG A 142 -3.85 3.52 18.41
CA ARG A 142 -3.43 3.54 19.83
C ARG A 142 -2.78 4.85 20.25
N LEU A 143 -2.00 5.48 19.38
CA LEU A 143 -1.35 6.76 19.68
C LEU A 143 -2.34 7.86 20.01
N LYS A 144 -3.53 7.86 19.42
CA LYS A 144 -4.59 8.83 19.72
C LYS A 144 -5.27 8.60 21.08
N LYS A 145 -5.17 7.39 21.65
CA LYS A 145 -5.77 7.07 22.96
C LYS A 145 -4.96 7.58 24.16
N ARG A 146 -3.73 8.01 23.93
CA ARG A 146 -2.87 8.66 24.93
C ARG A 146 -3.04 10.17 24.87
#